data_fa03adf5ce4014bf25671104b29fa848
#
_entry.id   fa03adf5ce4014bf25671104b29fa848
#
_cell.length_a   1.000
_cell.length_b   1.000
_cell.length_c   1.000
_cell.angle_alpha   90.00
_cell.angle_beta   90.00
_cell.angle_gamma   90.00
#
_symmetry.space_group_name_H-M   'P 1'
#
loop_
_entity.id
_entity.type
_entity.pdbx_description
1 polymer ?
#
loop_
_entity_poly.entity_id
_entity_poly.type
_entity_poly.pdbx_seq_one_letter_code
_entity_poly.pdbx_strand_id
1 'polypeptide(L)'
;MKMHFCIPVSQQRFDALGGRYVLYSVYLDGFLFCRVRYSQLHRWNEQLRRVFGNCLPSFPPKHYLTMTTSMADERREQLEQYLQNVTVDPNMLRSDVFVDFLKLVQLDTFSITTKKVPLDVLLPDERSIKVEILTSDTAERVLEVVSHKIGLRRELVGYFGLFLIRFGKEGKLSVMKKLVDFELPYVSLRSSQVENCKVGLRKWYLDPSLDSRLMDCKAAVDLIYMQAIQDIKKEWAKPTAVQRQKLEALQKEDNQTKFLELSRGIRHYGYIQLDPCTCDYPEPGCGALLSVGNNEISCCVTLPDNQTQDVIFQMNRVKCWQVTFLVSNLAPYP
;
A
#
# COMPACT_ATOMS: atom_id res chain seq x y z
N MET A 1 5.29 -9.07 -0.15
CA MET A 1 5.36 -7.77 -0.85
C MET A 1 6.52 -7.00 -0.24
N LYS A 2 7.46 -6.49 -1.05
CA LYS A 2 8.52 -5.63 -0.52
C LYS A 2 7.92 -4.25 -0.25
N MET A 3 8.09 -3.75 0.98
CA MET A 3 7.79 -2.38 1.38
C MET A 3 8.95 -1.48 0.98
N HIS A 4 8.66 -0.22 0.70
CA HIS A 4 9.68 0.77 0.39
C HIS A 4 9.67 1.89 1.43
N PHE A 5 10.67 1.89 2.31
CA PHE A 5 10.94 2.99 3.24
C PHE A 5 11.90 3.99 2.61
N CYS A 6 11.63 5.28 2.80
CA CYS A 6 12.58 6.33 2.48
C CYS A 6 12.49 7.47 3.50
N ILE A 7 13.58 8.21 3.63
CA ILE A 7 13.69 9.41 4.48
C ILE A 7 14.17 10.57 3.60
N PRO A 8 13.30 11.13 2.76
CA PRO A 8 13.70 12.17 1.81
C PRO A 8 14.01 13.51 2.49
N VAL A 9 13.46 13.74 3.70
CA VAL A 9 13.56 15.00 4.43
C VAL A 9 13.96 14.77 5.87
N SER A 10 14.92 15.55 6.33
CA SER A 10 15.26 15.72 7.75
C SER A 10 15.21 17.21 8.11
N GLN A 11 14.73 17.51 9.31
CA GLN A 11 14.58 18.90 9.80
C GLN A 11 15.26 19.08 11.14
N GLN A 12 16.05 20.15 11.28
CA GLN A 12 16.53 20.56 12.59
C GLN A 12 15.39 21.22 13.37
N ARG A 13 15.24 20.82 14.62
CA ARG A 13 14.24 21.33 15.57
C ARG A 13 14.89 21.63 16.90
N PHE A 14 14.19 22.38 17.75
CA PHE A 14 14.58 22.65 19.12
C PHE A 14 13.55 22.04 20.06
N ASP A 15 14.01 21.43 21.14
CA ASP A 15 13.13 21.01 22.23
C ASP A 15 12.76 22.17 23.12
N ALA A 16 11.90 21.91 24.13
CA ALA A 16 11.44 22.94 25.08
C ALA A 16 12.56 23.56 25.93
N LEU A 17 13.73 22.91 26.01
CA LEU A 17 14.90 23.37 26.75
C LEU A 17 15.96 24.00 25.83
N GLY A 18 15.65 24.20 24.54
CA GLY A 18 16.56 24.75 23.53
C GLY A 18 17.58 23.75 22.98
N GLY A 19 17.48 22.49 23.34
CA GLY A 19 18.33 21.42 22.81
C GLY A 19 18.02 21.17 21.32
N ARG A 20 19.06 21.12 20.48
CA ARG A 20 18.91 20.83 19.04
C ARG A 20 18.73 19.34 18.81
N TYR A 21 17.81 18.99 17.94
CA TYR A 21 17.65 17.60 17.44
C TYR A 21 17.23 17.59 15.97
N VAL A 22 17.44 16.43 15.32
CA VAL A 22 16.98 16.20 13.95
C VAL A 22 15.73 15.33 13.98
N LEU A 23 14.70 15.75 13.26
CA LEU A 23 13.47 15.04 13.03
C LEU A 23 13.50 14.46 11.63
N TYR A 24 13.39 13.14 11.50
CA TYR A 24 13.38 12.41 10.24
C TYR A 24 11.95 12.11 9.81
N SER A 25 11.58 12.53 8.62
CA SER A 25 10.29 12.21 8.02
C SER A 25 10.41 10.90 7.26
N VAL A 26 9.83 9.85 7.81
CA VAL A 26 9.84 8.50 7.22
C VAL A 26 8.61 8.32 6.34
N TYR A 27 8.83 7.95 5.10
CA TYR A 27 7.80 7.63 4.13
C TYR A 27 7.77 6.12 3.88
N LEU A 28 6.57 5.57 3.74
CA LEU A 28 6.32 4.18 3.40
C LEU A 28 5.48 4.13 2.12
N ASP A 29 6.02 3.50 1.07
CA ASP A 29 5.37 3.38 -0.24
C ASP A 29 4.86 4.73 -0.79
N GLY A 30 5.63 5.80 -0.58
CA GLY A 30 5.33 7.14 -1.08
C GLY A 30 4.46 8.01 -0.17
N PHE A 31 4.00 7.51 0.97
CA PHE A 31 3.17 8.25 1.92
C PHE A 31 3.92 8.54 3.21
N LEU A 32 3.72 9.73 3.78
CA LEU A 32 4.29 10.05 5.09
C LEU A 32 3.73 9.05 6.12
N PHE A 33 4.63 8.27 6.69
CA PHE A 33 4.32 7.22 7.66
C PHE A 33 4.48 7.73 9.10
N CYS A 34 5.66 8.30 9.40
CA CYS A 34 5.91 8.87 10.73
C CYS A 34 7.06 9.88 10.69
N ARG A 35 7.16 10.65 11.79
CA ARG A 35 8.31 11.52 12.07
C ARG A 35 8.97 11.05 13.36
N VAL A 36 10.26 10.81 13.31
CA VAL A 36 11.01 10.22 14.42
C VAL A 36 12.35 10.92 14.64
N ARG A 37 12.82 10.91 15.88
CA ARG A 37 14.18 11.32 16.25
C ARG A 37 15.11 10.11 16.21
N TYR A 38 16.40 10.37 16.00
CA TYR A 38 17.43 9.34 16.12
C TYR A 38 17.35 8.58 17.47
N SER A 39 17.16 9.30 18.58
CA SER A 39 17.08 8.67 19.90
C SER A 39 15.90 7.70 20.08
N GLN A 40 14.78 7.92 19.38
CA GLN A 40 13.64 7.00 19.39
C GLN A 40 13.97 5.73 18.61
N LEU A 41 14.55 5.85 17.39
CA LEU A 41 14.98 4.72 16.59
C LEU A 41 16.11 3.94 17.29
N HIS A 42 17.06 4.62 17.93
CA HIS A 42 18.13 3.98 18.68
C HIS A 42 17.58 3.14 19.84
N ARG A 43 16.67 3.70 20.65
CA ARG A 43 16.01 2.97 21.74
C ARG A 43 15.23 1.76 21.23
N TRP A 44 14.53 1.92 20.12
CA TRP A 44 13.82 0.82 19.47
C TRP A 44 14.78 -0.27 18.97
N ASN A 45 15.88 0.10 18.33
CA ASN A 45 16.93 -0.85 17.93
C ASN A 45 17.47 -1.63 19.13
N GLU A 46 17.70 -0.98 20.28
CA GLU A 46 18.13 -1.66 21.49
C GLU A 46 17.08 -2.66 22.02
N GLN A 47 15.81 -2.34 21.94
CA GLN A 47 14.72 -3.25 22.28
C GLN A 47 14.66 -4.45 21.33
N LEU A 48 14.74 -4.22 20.03
CA LEU A 48 14.79 -5.28 19.02
C LEU A 48 16.03 -6.17 19.22
N ARG A 49 17.18 -5.59 19.54
CA ARG A 49 18.42 -6.32 19.79
C ARG A 49 18.32 -7.29 20.98
N ARG A 50 17.56 -6.92 22.02
CA ARG A 50 17.29 -7.82 23.16
C ARG A 50 16.47 -9.05 22.77
N VAL A 51 15.61 -8.94 21.76
CA VAL A 51 14.75 -10.03 21.29
C VAL A 51 15.43 -10.86 20.20
N PHE A 52 16.08 -10.20 19.23
CA PHE A 52 16.59 -10.84 18.00
C PHE A 52 18.13 -10.96 17.96
N GLY A 53 18.83 -10.39 18.94
CA GLY A 53 20.28 -10.51 19.04
C GLY A 53 21.02 -9.97 17.81
N ASN A 54 21.91 -10.79 17.26
CA ASN A 54 22.76 -10.41 16.14
C ASN A 54 22.09 -10.51 14.75
N CYS A 55 20.81 -10.93 14.69
CA CYS A 55 20.07 -11.00 13.43
C CYS A 55 19.65 -9.62 12.89
N LEU A 56 19.86 -8.55 13.69
CA LEU A 56 19.53 -7.19 13.28
C LEU A 56 20.57 -6.63 12.30
N PRO A 57 20.11 -5.82 11.31
CA PRO A 57 21.03 -5.03 10.50
C PRO A 57 21.83 -4.04 11.36
N SER A 58 22.97 -3.56 10.83
CA SER A 58 23.77 -2.55 11.52
C SER A 58 22.98 -1.25 11.66
N PHE A 59 23.00 -0.68 12.88
CA PHE A 59 22.37 0.60 13.17
C PHE A 59 23.42 1.71 13.17
N PRO A 60 23.11 2.93 12.64
CA PRO A 60 24.05 4.05 12.61
C PRO A 60 24.59 4.39 14.00
N PRO A 61 25.89 4.70 14.13
CA PRO A 61 26.50 5.00 15.42
C PRO A 61 25.98 6.32 16.01
N LYS A 62 26.03 6.42 17.35
CA LYS A 62 25.73 7.65 18.06
C LYS A 62 26.89 8.64 17.92
N HIS A 63 26.60 9.84 17.44
CA HIS A 63 27.56 10.95 17.44
C HIS A 63 27.34 11.82 18.68
N TYR A 64 28.42 12.17 19.35
CA TYR A 64 28.41 12.97 20.57
C TYR A 64 28.75 14.45 20.33
N LEU A 65 29.29 14.76 19.14
CA LEU A 65 29.63 16.10 18.72
C LEU A 65 28.58 16.69 17.77
N THR A 66 28.64 17.99 17.58
CA THR A 66 27.78 18.72 16.63
C THR A 66 27.98 18.12 15.24
N MET A 67 26.90 17.66 14.63
CA MET A 67 26.93 17.07 13.28
C MET A 67 27.06 18.14 12.21
N THR A 68 27.94 17.90 11.24
CA THR A 68 27.93 18.64 9.98
C THR A 68 26.75 18.24 9.11
N THR A 69 26.40 19.04 8.11
CA THR A 69 25.33 18.70 7.16
C THR A 69 25.59 17.37 6.47
N SER A 70 26.83 17.13 6.02
CA SER A 70 27.23 15.86 5.40
C SER A 70 27.03 14.66 6.31
N MET A 71 27.42 14.77 7.59
CA MET A 71 27.21 13.70 8.59
C MET A 71 25.71 13.45 8.86
N ALA A 72 24.90 14.50 8.79
CA ALA A 72 23.45 14.39 8.95
C ALA A 72 22.83 13.64 7.76
N ASP A 73 23.27 13.94 6.55
CA ASP A 73 22.81 13.26 5.34
C ASP A 73 23.25 11.79 5.30
N GLU A 74 24.51 11.51 5.63
CA GLU A 74 25.00 10.13 5.74
C GLU A 74 24.18 9.32 6.76
N ARG A 75 23.92 9.89 7.94
CA ARG A 75 23.07 9.24 8.95
C ARG A 75 21.65 9.00 8.44
N ARG A 76 21.07 9.94 7.72
CA ARG A 76 19.75 9.83 7.12
C ARG A 76 19.69 8.62 6.17
N GLU A 77 20.67 8.46 5.30
CA GLU A 77 20.78 7.33 4.36
C GLU A 77 20.97 6.00 5.12
N GLN A 78 21.81 5.98 6.15
CA GLN A 78 22.03 4.79 6.97
C GLN A 78 20.74 4.38 7.73
N LEU A 79 19.95 5.35 8.24
CA LEU A 79 18.66 5.08 8.88
C LEU A 79 17.63 4.56 7.87
N GLU A 80 17.58 5.12 6.68
CA GLU A 80 16.73 4.64 5.59
C GLU A 80 17.06 3.17 5.26
N GLN A 81 18.35 2.86 5.08
CA GLN A 81 18.81 1.50 4.81
C GLN A 81 18.52 0.55 5.98
N TYR A 82 18.67 1.02 7.23
CA TYR A 82 18.30 0.24 8.41
C TYR A 82 16.82 -0.12 8.41
N LEU A 83 15.92 0.86 8.19
CA LEU A 83 14.48 0.62 8.13
C LEU A 83 14.11 -0.35 7.00
N GLN A 84 14.74 -0.21 5.83
CA GLN A 84 14.51 -1.11 4.71
C GLN A 84 14.94 -2.54 5.02
N ASN A 85 16.06 -2.73 5.72
CA ASN A 85 16.61 -4.05 6.03
C ASN A 85 15.93 -4.73 7.23
N VAL A 86 15.53 -3.98 8.26
CA VAL A 86 14.87 -4.55 9.45
C VAL A 86 13.49 -5.11 9.11
N THR A 87 12.87 -4.65 8.02
CA THR A 87 11.57 -5.12 7.54
C THR A 87 11.63 -6.31 6.60
N VAL A 88 12.81 -6.89 6.38
CA VAL A 88 12.96 -8.09 5.54
C VAL A 88 12.54 -9.36 6.28
N ASP A 89 12.77 -9.43 7.60
CA ASP A 89 12.44 -10.60 8.42
C ASP A 89 10.97 -10.60 8.85
N PRO A 90 10.15 -11.57 8.42
CA PRO A 90 8.75 -11.67 8.83
C PRO A 90 8.54 -11.84 10.33
N ASN A 91 9.51 -12.44 11.06
CA ASN A 91 9.41 -12.61 12.51
C ASN A 91 9.55 -11.27 13.25
N MET A 92 10.43 -10.39 12.74
CA MET A 92 10.53 -9.02 13.27
C MET A 92 9.23 -8.25 13.07
N LEU A 93 8.65 -8.30 11.86
CA LEU A 93 7.41 -7.60 11.52
C LEU A 93 6.23 -7.97 12.42
N ARG A 94 6.23 -9.19 12.97
CA ARG A 94 5.16 -9.71 13.82
C ARG A 94 5.43 -9.55 15.31
N SER A 95 6.61 -9.06 15.70
CA SER A 95 6.94 -8.90 17.11
C SER A 95 6.24 -7.68 17.71
N ASP A 96 5.78 -7.82 18.95
CA ASP A 96 5.15 -6.72 19.70
C ASP A 96 6.06 -5.50 19.78
N VAL A 97 7.37 -5.72 20.01
CA VAL A 97 8.37 -4.62 20.08
C VAL A 97 8.40 -3.83 18.78
N PHE A 98 8.29 -4.50 17.64
CA PHE A 98 8.25 -3.83 16.34
C PHE A 98 6.94 -3.08 16.15
N VAL A 99 5.82 -3.77 16.35
CA VAL A 99 4.49 -3.23 16.07
C VAL A 99 4.12 -2.09 17.03
N ASP A 100 4.39 -2.22 18.33
CA ASP A 100 4.03 -1.20 19.32
C ASP A 100 4.80 0.10 19.13
N PHE A 101 6.09 0.02 18.79
CA PHE A 101 6.86 1.22 18.46
C PHE A 101 6.27 1.94 17.24
N LEU A 102 5.96 1.21 16.16
CA LEU A 102 5.41 1.80 14.95
C LEU A 102 4.00 2.39 15.16
N LYS A 103 3.18 1.77 16.01
CA LYS A 103 1.90 2.36 16.43
C LYS A 103 2.11 3.71 17.10
N LEU A 104 3.00 3.76 18.10
CA LEU A 104 3.26 4.99 18.86
C LEU A 104 3.74 6.13 17.96
N VAL A 105 4.71 5.89 17.09
CA VAL A 105 5.27 6.96 16.24
C VAL A 105 4.28 7.44 15.17
N GLN A 106 3.38 6.57 14.69
CA GLN A 106 2.29 6.98 13.81
C GLN A 106 1.31 7.90 14.56
N LEU A 107 0.84 7.51 15.74
CA LEU A 107 -0.07 8.30 16.55
C LEU A 107 0.54 9.65 16.96
N ASP A 108 1.79 9.65 17.43
CA ASP A 108 2.51 10.86 17.86
C ASP A 108 2.71 11.81 16.68
N THR A 109 3.09 11.30 15.51
CA THR A 109 3.33 12.12 14.31
C THR A 109 2.13 12.97 13.93
N PHE A 110 0.93 12.41 14.07
CA PHE A 110 -0.31 13.06 13.65
C PHE A 110 -1.16 13.54 14.84
N SER A 111 -0.59 13.54 16.06
CA SER A 111 -1.25 13.98 17.29
C SER A 111 -2.62 13.30 17.53
N ILE A 112 -2.68 12.00 17.23
CA ILE A 112 -3.91 11.21 17.37
C ILE A 112 -3.86 10.41 18.68
N THR A 113 -4.91 10.57 19.50
CA THR A 113 -5.09 9.79 20.72
C THR A 113 -5.86 8.50 20.45
N THR A 114 -5.56 7.45 21.22
CA THR A 114 -6.29 6.18 21.14
C THR A 114 -7.72 6.34 21.66
N LYS A 115 -8.70 6.09 20.79
CA LYS A 115 -10.13 6.11 21.11
C LYS A 115 -10.93 5.24 20.15
N LYS A 116 -12.14 4.84 20.57
CA LYS A 116 -13.09 4.14 19.68
C LYS A 116 -13.65 5.12 18.66
N VAL A 117 -13.67 4.67 17.39
CA VAL A 117 -14.21 5.43 16.27
C VAL A 117 -14.89 4.50 15.27
N PRO A 118 -15.92 4.94 14.57
CA PRO A 118 -16.44 4.23 13.41
C PRO A 118 -15.47 4.43 12.22
N LEU A 119 -15.28 3.36 11.46
CA LEU A 119 -14.56 3.38 10.19
C LEU A 119 -15.47 2.79 9.10
N ASP A 120 -15.67 3.55 8.02
CA ASP A 120 -16.33 3.06 6.83
C ASP A 120 -15.30 2.39 5.91
N VAL A 121 -15.52 1.11 5.61
CA VAL A 121 -14.68 0.33 4.71
C VAL A 121 -15.48 -0.01 3.45
N LEU A 122 -14.95 0.37 2.29
CA LEU A 122 -15.55 0.07 1.00
C LEU A 122 -15.36 -1.40 0.64
N LEU A 123 -16.41 -2.05 0.23
CA LEU A 123 -16.37 -3.33 -0.45
C LEU A 123 -16.02 -3.11 -1.93
N PRO A 124 -15.65 -4.17 -2.66
CA PRO A 124 -15.31 -4.05 -4.07
C PRO A 124 -16.41 -3.47 -4.96
N ASP A 125 -17.67 -3.59 -4.58
CA ASP A 125 -18.83 -3.00 -5.28
C ASP A 125 -19.15 -1.55 -4.87
N GLU A 126 -18.23 -0.91 -4.14
CA GLU A 126 -18.32 0.46 -3.64
C GLU A 126 -19.35 0.69 -2.53
N ARG A 127 -20.05 -0.33 -2.06
CA ARG A 127 -20.84 -0.25 -0.82
C ARG A 127 -19.91 -0.14 0.38
N SER A 128 -20.32 0.65 1.37
CA SER A 128 -19.57 0.79 2.64
C SER A 128 -20.13 -0.12 3.72
N ILE A 129 -19.24 -0.73 4.46
CA ILE A 129 -19.57 -1.34 5.75
C ILE A 129 -18.91 -0.53 6.87
N LYS A 130 -19.68 -0.25 7.92
CA LYS A 130 -19.19 0.47 9.09
C LYS A 130 -18.70 -0.52 10.14
N VAL A 131 -17.49 -0.35 10.64
CA VAL A 131 -16.90 -1.13 11.73
C VAL A 131 -16.45 -0.21 12.84
N GLU A 132 -16.57 -0.65 14.09
CA GLU A 132 -16.03 0.03 15.26
C GLU A 132 -14.60 -0.44 15.51
N ILE A 133 -13.66 0.51 15.54
CA ILE A 133 -12.23 0.24 15.73
C ILE A 133 -11.65 1.20 16.78
N LEU A 134 -10.42 0.90 17.22
CA LEU A 134 -9.58 1.90 17.89
C LEU A 134 -8.77 2.67 16.83
N THR A 135 -8.53 3.96 17.06
CA THR A 135 -7.64 4.76 16.19
C THR A 135 -6.22 4.18 16.12
N SER A 136 -5.85 3.33 17.10
CA SER A 136 -4.57 2.62 17.19
C SER A 136 -4.63 1.18 16.66
N ASP A 137 -5.75 0.73 16.11
CA ASP A 137 -5.83 -0.60 15.51
C ASP A 137 -5.02 -0.66 14.22
N THR A 138 -4.23 -1.72 14.07
CA THR A 138 -3.43 -1.99 12.88
C THR A 138 -4.30 -2.44 11.71
N ALA A 139 -3.77 -2.33 10.50
CA ALA A 139 -4.46 -2.81 9.30
C ALA A 139 -4.79 -4.32 9.39
N GLU A 140 -3.90 -5.13 9.96
CA GLU A 140 -4.16 -6.54 10.24
C GLU A 140 -5.39 -6.70 11.14
N ARG A 141 -5.45 -5.96 12.26
CA ARG A 141 -6.58 -6.03 13.18
C ARG A 141 -7.88 -5.54 12.55
N VAL A 142 -7.84 -4.44 11.83
CA VAL A 142 -9.02 -3.92 11.14
C VAL A 142 -9.51 -4.89 10.05
N LEU A 143 -8.59 -5.53 9.33
CA LEU A 143 -8.92 -6.55 8.34
C LEU A 143 -9.63 -7.75 8.99
N GLU A 144 -9.18 -8.22 10.15
CA GLU A 144 -9.87 -9.27 10.92
C GLU A 144 -11.31 -8.86 11.29
N VAL A 145 -11.49 -7.64 11.82
CA VAL A 145 -12.81 -7.11 12.22
C VAL A 145 -13.75 -7.04 11.01
N VAL A 146 -13.28 -6.52 9.89
CA VAL A 146 -14.04 -6.44 8.64
C VAL A 146 -14.39 -7.84 8.14
N SER A 147 -13.42 -8.74 8.09
CA SER A 147 -13.59 -10.12 7.63
C SER A 147 -14.62 -10.88 8.46
N HIS A 148 -14.56 -10.73 9.77
CA HIS A 148 -15.55 -11.33 10.68
C HIS A 148 -16.97 -10.78 10.39
N LYS A 149 -17.09 -9.48 10.19
CA LYS A 149 -18.39 -8.83 9.94
C LYS A 149 -19.07 -9.29 8.65
N ILE A 150 -18.27 -9.63 7.61
CA ILE A 150 -18.78 -10.11 6.32
C ILE A 150 -18.88 -11.65 6.24
N GLY A 151 -18.51 -12.36 7.32
CA GLY A 151 -18.56 -13.83 7.35
C GLY A 151 -17.45 -14.52 6.56
N LEU A 152 -16.31 -13.85 6.34
CA LEU A 152 -15.14 -14.44 5.70
C LEU A 152 -14.44 -15.41 6.66
N ARG A 153 -14.16 -16.64 6.21
CA ARG A 153 -13.45 -17.64 7.01
C ARG A 153 -12.01 -17.16 7.31
N ARG A 154 -11.54 -17.43 8.54
CA ARG A 154 -10.27 -16.94 9.07
C ARG A 154 -9.07 -17.33 8.19
N GLU A 155 -9.06 -18.56 7.68
CA GLU A 155 -7.98 -19.06 6.80
C GLU A 155 -7.92 -18.36 5.44
N LEU A 156 -8.98 -17.65 5.05
CA LEU A 156 -9.06 -16.92 3.78
C LEU A 156 -8.75 -15.42 3.91
N VAL A 157 -8.64 -14.90 5.12
CA VAL A 157 -8.38 -13.47 5.36
C VAL A 157 -7.09 -13.01 4.66
N GLY A 158 -6.06 -13.86 4.63
CA GLY A 158 -4.78 -13.57 3.99
C GLY A 158 -4.83 -13.37 2.47
N TYR A 159 -5.93 -13.70 1.80
CA TYR A 159 -6.14 -13.41 0.37
C TYR A 159 -6.65 -11.99 0.10
N PHE A 160 -7.08 -11.30 1.15
CA PHE A 160 -7.61 -9.94 1.07
C PHE A 160 -6.69 -8.97 1.80
N GLY A 161 -6.88 -7.70 1.54
CA GLY A 161 -6.12 -6.62 2.18
C GLY A 161 -6.92 -5.34 2.21
N LEU A 162 -6.49 -4.43 3.06
CA LEU A 162 -7.01 -3.07 3.11
C LEU A 162 -6.16 -2.17 2.21
N PHE A 163 -6.83 -1.32 1.46
CA PHE A 163 -6.22 -0.40 0.50
C PHE A 163 -6.67 1.02 0.79
N LEU A 164 -5.77 1.95 0.57
CA LEU A 164 -6.13 3.37 0.46
C LEU A 164 -6.61 3.61 -0.96
N ILE A 165 -7.85 4.07 -1.09
CA ILE A 165 -8.54 4.27 -2.37
C ILE A 165 -8.96 5.72 -2.46
N ARG A 166 -8.67 6.36 -3.60
CA ARG A 166 -9.10 7.72 -3.90
C ARG A 166 -10.25 7.72 -4.90
N PHE A 167 -11.24 8.58 -4.66
CA PHE A 167 -12.25 8.93 -5.63
C PHE A 167 -11.86 10.25 -6.30
N GLY A 168 -11.50 10.17 -7.55
CA GLY A 168 -11.19 11.34 -8.38
C GLY A 168 -12.44 12.08 -8.84
N LYS A 169 -12.23 13.12 -9.64
CA LYS A 169 -13.31 13.79 -10.37
C LYS A 169 -14.08 12.75 -11.20
N GLU A 170 -15.39 12.91 -11.32
CA GLU A 170 -16.29 12.00 -12.05
C GLU A 170 -16.42 10.58 -11.42
N GLY A 171 -16.04 10.41 -10.14
CA GLY A 171 -16.18 9.13 -9.45
C GLY A 171 -15.16 8.05 -9.88
N LYS A 172 -14.11 8.42 -10.62
CA LYS A 172 -13.05 7.49 -11.01
C LYS A 172 -12.29 7.01 -9.77
N LEU A 173 -12.28 5.70 -9.57
CA LEU A 173 -11.59 5.07 -8.45
C LEU A 173 -10.13 4.78 -8.81
N SER A 174 -9.22 5.19 -7.92
CA SER A 174 -7.79 4.91 -8.00
C SER A 174 -7.32 4.17 -6.75
N VAL A 175 -6.60 3.06 -6.95
CA VAL A 175 -5.94 2.35 -5.85
C VAL A 175 -4.60 3.01 -5.58
N MET A 176 -4.49 3.67 -4.43
CA MET A 176 -3.28 4.43 -4.07
C MET A 176 -2.17 3.54 -3.52
N LYS A 177 -2.51 2.68 -2.55
CA LYS A 177 -1.59 1.71 -1.95
C LYS A 177 -2.34 0.63 -1.18
N LYS A 178 -1.71 -0.54 -1.01
CA LYS A 178 -2.11 -1.51 0.01
C LYS A 178 -1.57 -1.07 1.36
N LEU A 179 -2.40 -1.06 2.38
CA LEU A 179 -1.94 -0.83 3.75
C LEU A 179 -1.16 -2.06 4.24
N VAL A 180 0.01 -1.82 4.79
CA VAL A 180 0.82 -2.87 5.42
C VAL A 180 0.24 -3.20 6.79
N ASP A 181 0.44 -4.43 7.26
CA ASP A 181 -0.22 -4.98 8.44
C ASP A 181 -0.07 -4.11 9.71
N PHE A 182 1.06 -3.44 9.88
CA PHE A 182 1.35 -2.54 11.01
C PHE A 182 0.93 -1.07 10.80
N GLU A 183 0.47 -0.69 9.62
CA GLU A 183 -0.10 0.66 9.43
C GLU A 183 -1.42 0.79 10.20
N LEU A 184 -1.72 2.01 10.64
CA LEU A 184 -2.97 2.33 11.31
C LEU A 184 -3.95 2.93 10.28
N PRO A 185 -4.99 2.21 9.83
CA PRO A 185 -5.87 2.68 8.75
C PRO A 185 -6.53 4.03 9.05
N TYR A 186 -6.87 4.27 10.31
CA TYR A 186 -7.42 5.56 10.73
C TYR A 186 -6.40 6.70 10.54
N VAL A 187 -5.14 6.45 10.92
CA VAL A 187 -4.06 7.42 10.76
C VAL A 187 -3.74 7.62 9.28
N SER A 188 -3.58 6.54 8.51
CA SER A 188 -3.29 6.61 7.07
C SER A 188 -4.35 7.41 6.31
N LEU A 189 -5.63 7.24 6.68
CA LEU A 189 -6.73 7.99 6.09
C LEU A 189 -6.68 9.48 6.43
N ARG A 190 -6.29 9.84 7.68
CA ARG A 190 -6.20 11.23 8.14
C ARG A 190 -4.92 11.93 7.67
N SER A 191 -3.83 11.18 7.54
CA SER A 191 -2.53 11.69 7.09
C SER A 191 -2.42 11.82 5.57
N SER A 192 -3.33 11.18 4.82
CA SER A 192 -3.32 11.31 3.37
C SER A 192 -3.62 12.76 2.99
N GLN A 193 -2.67 13.38 2.29
CA GLN A 193 -2.85 14.74 1.72
C GLN A 193 -3.81 14.73 0.52
N VAL A 194 -4.26 13.53 0.15
CA VAL A 194 -5.12 13.33 -1.00
C VAL A 194 -6.57 13.41 -0.53
N GLU A 195 -7.30 14.35 -1.09
CA GLU A 195 -8.74 14.50 -0.84
C GLU A 195 -9.52 13.26 -1.30
N ASN A 196 -10.65 13.00 -0.66
CA ASN A 196 -11.58 11.91 -1.00
C ASN A 196 -10.99 10.50 -0.93
N CYS A 197 -10.06 10.26 0.02
CA CYS A 197 -9.57 8.92 0.30
C CYS A 197 -10.51 8.14 1.21
N LYS A 198 -10.60 6.83 0.95
CA LYS A 198 -11.31 5.85 1.79
C LYS A 198 -10.47 4.59 1.96
N VAL A 199 -10.77 3.83 2.99
CA VAL A 199 -10.22 2.48 3.17
C VAL A 199 -11.13 1.51 2.42
N GLY A 200 -10.56 0.65 1.59
CA GLY A 200 -11.31 -0.36 0.84
C GLY A 200 -10.75 -1.76 1.02
N LEU A 201 -11.63 -2.74 0.99
CA LEU A 201 -11.30 -4.17 1.02
C LEU A 201 -11.20 -4.69 -0.41
N ARG A 202 -10.07 -5.31 -0.76
CA ARG A 202 -9.85 -5.93 -2.08
C ARG A 202 -9.01 -7.18 -1.94
N LYS A 203 -9.10 -8.11 -2.93
CA LYS A 203 -8.08 -9.15 -3.07
C LYS A 203 -6.74 -8.49 -3.40
N TRP A 204 -5.65 -9.00 -2.83
CA TRP A 204 -4.33 -8.41 -3.06
C TRP A 204 -3.41 -9.28 -3.93
N TYR A 205 -3.75 -10.55 -4.15
CA TYR A 205 -3.01 -11.42 -5.05
C TYR A 205 -3.36 -11.12 -6.52
N LEU A 206 -2.38 -11.33 -7.39
CA LEU A 206 -2.49 -11.06 -8.83
C LEU A 206 -2.62 -12.33 -9.67
N ASP A 207 -2.35 -13.50 -9.08
CA ASP A 207 -2.46 -14.80 -9.75
C ASP A 207 -3.92 -15.28 -9.80
N PRO A 208 -4.57 -15.33 -10.98
CA PRO A 208 -5.97 -15.75 -11.09
C PRO A 208 -6.24 -17.19 -10.63
N SER A 209 -5.20 -18.05 -10.63
CA SER A 209 -5.35 -19.46 -10.21
C SER A 209 -5.71 -19.59 -8.74
N LEU A 210 -5.33 -18.59 -7.91
CA LEU A 210 -5.65 -18.57 -6.48
C LEU A 210 -7.14 -18.38 -6.19
N ASP A 211 -7.92 -17.87 -7.13
CA ASP A 211 -9.39 -17.76 -6.98
C ASP A 211 -10.02 -19.12 -6.66
N SER A 212 -9.45 -20.23 -7.19
CA SER A 212 -9.95 -21.59 -6.93
C SER A 212 -9.97 -21.95 -5.45
N ARG A 213 -9.07 -21.39 -4.65
CA ARG A 213 -8.98 -21.65 -3.21
C ARG A 213 -10.08 -20.95 -2.40
N LEU A 214 -10.78 -20.01 -3.01
CA LEU A 214 -11.82 -19.18 -2.39
C LEU A 214 -13.23 -19.72 -2.66
N MET A 215 -13.38 -20.64 -3.62
CA MET A 215 -14.68 -21.05 -4.15
C MET A 215 -15.60 -21.75 -3.14
N ASP A 216 -15.04 -22.30 -2.05
CA ASP A 216 -15.81 -23.00 -0.99
C ASP A 216 -16.33 -22.05 0.10
N CYS A 217 -16.11 -20.75 -0.03
CA CYS A 217 -16.57 -19.76 0.95
C CYS A 217 -17.43 -18.71 0.24
N LYS A 218 -18.73 -18.69 0.52
CA LYS A 218 -19.68 -17.76 -0.11
C LYS A 218 -19.24 -16.30 0.00
N ALA A 219 -18.81 -15.85 1.19
CA ALA A 219 -18.36 -14.48 1.41
C ALA A 219 -17.11 -14.15 0.55
N ALA A 220 -16.18 -15.09 0.38
CA ALA A 220 -15.01 -14.89 -0.47
C ALA A 220 -15.40 -14.83 -1.96
N VAL A 221 -16.29 -15.74 -2.38
CA VAL A 221 -16.83 -15.75 -3.77
C VAL A 221 -17.53 -14.41 -4.05
N ASP A 222 -18.37 -13.93 -3.15
CA ASP A 222 -19.07 -12.66 -3.31
C ASP A 222 -18.08 -11.49 -3.48
N LEU A 223 -17.01 -11.45 -2.67
CA LEU A 223 -15.99 -10.40 -2.77
C LEU A 223 -15.24 -10.41 -4.11
N ILE A 224 -14.76 -11.56 -4.56
CA ILE A 224 -14.02 -11.64 -5.83
C ILE A 224 -14.94 -11.45 -7.04
N TYR A 225 -16.20 -11.86 -6.94
CA TYR A 225 -17.23 -11.62 -7.95
C TYR A 225 -17.55 -10.13 -8.09
N MET A 226 -17.81 -9.43 -6.98
CA MET A 226 -18.01 -7.98 -6.96
C MET A 226 -16.79 -7.25 -7.58
N GLN A 227 -15.57 -7.66 -7.19
CA GLN A 227 -14.35 -7.06 -7.73
C GLN A 227 -14.22 -7.30 -9.24
N ALA A 228 -14.49 -8.51 -9.72
CA ALA A 228 -14.42 -8.83 -11.14
C ALA A 228 -15.39 -7.97 -11.97
N ILE A 229 -16.64 -7.81 -11.51
CA ILE A 229 -17.63 -6.94 -12.16
C ILE A 229 -17.11 -5.50 -12.23
N GLN A 230 -16.60 -4.96 -11.13
CA GLN A 230 -16.11 -3.59 -11.10
C GLN A 230 -14.85 -3.40 -11.96
N ASP A 231 -13.93 -4.35 -11.96
CA ASP A 231 -12.72 -4.28 -12.78
C ASP A 231 -13.06 -4.34 -14.29
N ILE A 232 -14.10 -5.11 -14.67
CA ILE A 232 -14.64 -5.11 -16.06
C ILE A 232 -15.33 -3.78 -16.37
N LYS A 233 -16.15 -3.27 -15.46
CA LYS A 233 -16.87 -1.98 -15.64
C LYS A 233 -15.90 -0.80 -15.76
N LYS A 234 -14.78 -0.84 -15.07
CA LYS A 234 -13.71 0.18 -15.11
C LYS A 234 -12.74 -0.02 -16.26
N GLU A 235 -12.95 -1.02 -17.09
CA GLU A 235 -12.07 -1.40 -18.21
C GLU A 235 -10.64 -1.79 -17.79
N TRP A 236 -10.46 -2.16 -16.53
CA TRP A 236 -9.21 -2.76 -16.06
C TRP A 236 -9.03 -4.18 -16.61
N ALA A 237 -10.09 -4.99 -16.56
CA ALA A 237 -10.18 -6.26 -17.27
C ALA A 237 -10.90 -6.03 -18.61
N LYS A 238 -10.36 -6.58 -19.70
CA LYS A 238 -10.78 -6.28 -21.08
C LYS A 238 -11.35 -7.52 -21.78
N PRO A 239 -12.64 -7.87 -21.53
CA PRO A 239 -13.30 -8.96 -22.22
C PRO A 239 -13.51 -8.63 -23.71
N THR A 240 -13.43 -9.66 -24.56
CA THR A 240 -13.89 -9.56 -25.94
C THR A 240 -15.42 -9.38 -26.00
N ALA A 241 -15.98 -8.98 -27.12
CA ALA A 241 -17.44 -8.83 -27.28
C ALA A 241 -18.18 -10.14 -26.94
N VAL A 242 -17.65 -11.28 -27.37
CA VAL A 242 -18.25 -12.61 -27.11
C VAL A 242 -18.16 -12.94 -25.60
N GLN A 243 -17.02 -12.67 -24.97
CA GLN A 243 -16.88 -12.88 -23.52
C GLN A 243 -17.84 -11.98 -22.74
N ARG A 244 -18.00 -10.71 -23.13
CA ARG A 244 -18.92 -9.76 -22.50
C ARG A 244 -20.36 -10.26 -22.53
N GLN A 245 -20.85 -10.71 -23.69
CA GLN A 245 -22.20 -11.28 -23.82
C GLN A 245 -22.40 -12.49 -22.89
N LYS A 246 -21.43 -13.40 -22.82
CA LYS A 246 -21.49 -14.57 -21.92
C LYS A 246 -21.50 -14.16 -20.46
N LEU A 247 -20.66 -13.18 -20.07
CA LEU A 247 -20.62 -12.67 -18.69
C LEU A 247 -21.95 -12.02 -18.29
N GLU A 248 -22.55 -11.24 -19.17
CA GLU A 248 -23.86 -10.62 -18.94
C GLU A 248 -24.99 -11.67 -18.78
N ALA A 249 -24.95 -12.74 -19.56
CA ALA A 249 -25.88 -13.85 -19.40
C ALA A 249 -25.72 -14.53 -18.02
N LEU A 250 -24.47 -14.88 -17.66
CA LEU A 250 -24.16 -15.50 -16.38
C LEU A 250 -24.50 -14.61 -15.16
N GLN A 251 -24.37 -13.29 -15.32
CA GLN A 251 -24.78 -12.33 -14.32
C GLN A 251 -26.31 -12.29 -14.14
N LYS A 252 -27.08 -12.38 -15.23
CA LYS A 252 -28.54 -12.48 -15.18
C LYS A 252 -29.04 -13.77 -14.52
N GLU A 253 -28.27 -14.86 -14.71
CA GLU A 253 -28.54 -16.17 -14.12
C GLU A 253 -28.06 -16.29 -12.67
N ASP A 254 -27.42 -15.26 -12.12
CA ASP A 254 -26.74 -15.25 -10.80
C ASP A 254 -25.73 -16.39 -10.63
N ASN A 255 -25.08 -16.80 -11.72
CA ASN A 255 -24.12 -17.89 -11.74
C ASN A 255 -22.69 -17.36 -11.49
N GLN A 256 -22.40 -17.01 -10.25
CA GLN A 256 -21.12 -16.41 -9.83
C GLN A 256 -19.93 -17.34 -10.14
N THR A 257 -20.07 -18.65 -9.93
CA THR A 257 -18.98 -19.61 -10.16
C THR A 257 -18.54 -19.62 -11.62
N LYS A 258 -19.48 -19.81 -12.55
CA LYS A 258 -19.17 -19.82 -14.00
C LYS A 258 -18.72 -18.44 -14.48
N PHE A 259 -19.26 -17.36 -13.90
CA PHE A 259 -18.81 -16.00 -14.18
C PHE A 259 -17.32 -15.84 -13.85
N LEU A 260 -16.89 -16.27 -12.67
CA LEU A 260 -15.49 -16.21 -12.23
C LEU A 260 -14.59 -17.13 -13.05
N GLU A 261 -15.05 -18.33 -13.40
CA GLU A 261 -14.31 -19.24 -14.29
C GLU A 261 -14.04 -18.58 -15.65
N LEU A 262 -15.06 -17.97 -16.25
CA LEU A 262 -14.89 -17.24 -17.51
C LEU A 262 -13.99 -16.02 -17.36
N SER A 263 -14.12 -15.29 -16.22
CA SER A 263 -13.36 -14.07 -15.95
C SER A 263 -11.86 -14.33 -15.88
N ARG A 264 -11.41 -15.49 -15.38
CA ARG A 264 -9.98 -15.87 -15.32
C ARG A 264 -9.29 -15.90 -16.68
N GLY A 265 -10.04 -16.11 -17.76
CA GLY A 265 -9.52 -16.10 -19.14
C GLY A 265 -9.59 -14.72 -19.81
N ILE A 266 -10.03 -13.67 -19.12
CA ILE A 266 -10.11 -12.32 -19.68
C ILE A 266 -8.74 -11.65 -19.59
N ARG A 267 -8.39 -10.92 -20.65
CA ARG A 267 -7.16 -10.10 -20.66
C ARG A 267 -7.19 -9.10 -19.48
N HIS A 268 -6.10 -9.06 -18.72
CA HIS A 268 -5.91 -8.20 -17.55
C HIS A 268 -6.87 -8.51 -16.38
N TYR A 269 -7.46 -9.70 -16.32
CA TYR A 269 -8.20 -10.10 -15.13
C TYR A 269 -7.30 -10.14 -13.89
N GLY A 270 -7.72 -9.47 -12.81
CA GLY A 270 -6.96 -9.38 -11.57
C GLY A 270 -5.80 -8.37 -11.59
N TYR A 271 -5.63 -7.61 -12.68
CA TYR A 271 -4.64 -6.54 -12.75
C TYR A 271 -5.11 -5.32 -11.96
N ILE A 272 -4.13 -4.57 -11.45
CA ILE A 272 -4.35 -3.25 -10.86
C ILE A 272 -3.89 -2.22 -11.89
N GLN A 273 -4.79 -1.35 -12.34
CA GLN A 273 -4.44 -0.23 -13.20
C GLN A 273 -4.10 0.99 -12.33
N LEU A 274 -2.94 1.58 -12.62
CA LEU A 274 -2.49 2.80 -11.96
C LEU A 274 -3.06 4.03 -12.66
N ASP A 275 -2.98 5.17 -11.98
CA ASP A 275 -3.35 6.45 -12.59
C ASP A 275 -2.45 6.76 -13.80
N PRO A 276 -2.96 7.48 -14.80
CA PRO A 276 -2.14 7.93 -15.92
C PRO A 276 -0.92 8.71 -15.44
N CYS A 277 0.22 8.42 -16.03
CA CYS A 277 1.48 9.07 -15.75
C CYS A 277 2.19 9.45 -17.05
N THR A 278 3.34 10.09 -16.93
CA THR A 278 4.27 10.33 -18.06
C THR A 278 5.46 9.38 -17.96
N CYS A 279 6.00 8.98 -19.09
CA CYS A 279 7.21 8.18 -19.19
C CYS A 279 8.17 8.77 -20.23
N ASP A 280 9.39 8.26 -20.22
CA ASP A 280 10.46 8.61 -21.16
C ASP A 280 10.73 7.51 -22.20
N TYR A 281 9.77 6.58 -22.36
CA TYR A 281 9.82 5.52 -23.36
C TYR A 281 8.60 5.62 -24.31
N PRO A 282 8.80 5.48 -25.63
CA PRO A 282 10.08 5.39 -26.34
C PRO A 282 10.85 6.72 -26.39
N GLU A 283 10.21 7.82 -26.02
CA GLU A 283 10.77 9.16 -25.94
C GLU A 283 10.19 9.95 -24.76
N PRO A 284 10.91 10.96 -24.25
CA PRO A 284 10.46 11.73 -23.10
C PRO A 284 9.12 12.44 -23.32
N GLY A 285 8.25 12.37 -22.31
CA GLY A 285 6.97 13.06 -22.29
C GLY A 285 5.78 12.26 -22.83
N CYS A 286 5.98 11.01 -23.26
CA CYS A 286 4.88 10.13 -23.63
C CYS A 286 3.94 9.90 -22.44
N GLY A 287 2.63 9.87 -22.70
CA GLY A 287 1.63 9.44 -21.73
C GLY A 287 1.72 7.93 -21.52
N ALA A 288 1.50 7.46 -20.30
CA ALA A 288 1.50 6.03 -19.99
C ALA A 288 0.36 5.63 -19.05
N LEU A 289 -0.24 4.48 -19.33
CA LEU A 289 -1.21 3.83 -18.48
C LEU A 289 -0.67 2.45 -18.12
N LEU A 290 -0.35 2.27 -16.83
CA LEU A 290 0.27 1.05 -16.31
C LEU A 290 -0.77 0.12 -15.72
N SER A 291 -0.71 -1.16 -16.07
CA SER A 291 -1.51 -2.23 -15.49
C SER A 291 -0.57 -3.31 -14.95
N VAL A 292 -0.63 -3.54 -13.64
CA VAL A 292 0.23 -4.50 -12.94
C VAL A 292 -0.52 -5.79 -12.71
N GLY A 293 0.00 -6.87 -13.23
CA GLY A 293 -0.59 -8.20 -13.14
C GLY A 293 0.38 -9.26 -12.65
N ASN A 294 -0.04 -10.50 -12.78
CA ASN A 294 0.78 -11.65 -12.41
C ASN A 294 1.98 -11.77 -13.36
N ASN A 295 3.19 -11.60 -12.80
CA ASN A 295 4.46 -11.73 -13.52
C ASN A 295 4.72 -10.72 -14.66
N GLU A 296 3.87 -9.72 -14.86
CA GLU A 296 4.08 -8.71 -15.89
C GLU A 296 3.54 -7.33 -15.52
N ILE A 297 4.11 -6.32 -16.16
CA ILE A 297 3.61 -4.94 -16.18
C ILE A 297 3.24 -4.64 -17.64
N SER A 298 1.97 -4.37 -17.90
CA SER A 298 1.48 -3.89 -19.19
C SER A 298 1.45 -2.38 -19.19
N CYS A 299 2.12 -1.77 -20.16
CA CYS A 299 2.20 -0.32 -20.33
C CYS A 299 1.55 0.06 -21.66
N CYS A 300 0.45 0.78 -21.63
CA CYS A 300 -0.13 1.40 -22.81
C CYS A 300 0.45 2.81 -22.92
N VAL A 301 1.36 2.99 -23.89
CA VAL A 301 2.05 4.28 -24.14
C VAL A 301 1.29 5.06 -25.19
N THR A 302 1.01 6.33 -24.92
CA THR A 302 0.47 7.28 -25.91
C THR A 302 1.60 8.11 -26.46
N LEU A 303 1.86 7.94 -27.74
CA LEU A 303 2.89 8.67 -28.49
C LEU A 303 2.44 10.12 -28.76
N PRO A 304 3.36 11.03 -29.13
CA PRO A 304 3.03 12.42 -29.44
C PRO A 304 2.03 12.60 -30.60
N ASP A 305 1.95 11.64 -31.52
CA ASP A 305 0.97 11.61 -32.61
C ASP A 305 -0.41 11.03 -32.21
N ASN A 306 -0.63 10.82 -30.90
CA ASN A 306 -1.79 10.18 -30.30
C ASN A 306 -2.01 8.69 -30.67
N GLN A 307 -1.04 8.06 -31.30
CA GLN A 307 -1.06 6.62 -31.45
C GLN A 307 -0.76 5.93 -30.13
N THR A 308 -1.33 4.76 -29.89
CA THR A 308 -1.10 3.98 -28.68
C THR A 308 -0.30 2.72 -29.00
N GLN A 309 0.67 2.41 -28.14
CA GLN A 309 1.48 1.21 -28.24
C GLN A 309 1.42 0.44 -26.91
N ASP A 310 1.07 -0.84 -26.98
CA ASP A 310 1.14 -1.73 -25.81
C ASP A 310 2.56 -2.33 -25.69
N VAL A 311 3.17 -2.14 -24.54
CA VAL A 311 4.48 -2.72 -24.18
C VAL A 311 4.31 -3.56 -22.93
N ILE A 312 4.82 -4.79 -22.97
CA ILE A 312 4.75 -5.73 -21.85
C ILE A 312 6.14 -5.99 -21.30
N PHE A 313 6.31 -5.73 -20.01
CA PHE A 313 7.52 -6.03 -19.27
C PHE A 313 7.31 -7.26 -18.40
N GLN A 314 7.98 -8.35 -18.75
CA GLN A 314 7.94 -9.57 -17.93
C GLN A 314 8.80 -9.37 -16.68
N MET A 315 8.26 -9.65 -15.49
CA MET A 315 8.93 -9.42 -14.22
C MET A 315 10.24 -10.19 -14.07
N ASN A 316 10.35 -11.37 -14.68
CA ASN A 316 11.60 -12.15 -14.69
C ASN A 316 12.72 -11.54 -15.55
N ARG A 317 12.43 -10.53 -16.36
CA ARG A 317 13.40 -9.76 -17.17
C ARG A 317 13.80 -8.42 -16.53
N VAL A 318 13.09 -8.00 -15.49
CA VAL A 318 13.42 -6.78 -14.75
C VAL A 318 14.63 -7.06 -13.85
N LYS A 319 15.77 -6.45 -14.15
CA LYS A 319 17.01 -6.63 -13.36
C LYS A 319 16.99 -5.85 -12.06
N CYS A 320 16.54 -4.62 -12.11
CA CYS A 320 16.43 -3.73 -10.96
C CYS A 320 15.38 -2.66 -11.22
N TRP A 321 14.92 -2.04 -10.16
CA TRP A 321 14.06 -0.88 -10.18
C TRP A 321 14.43 0.03 -9.01
N GLN A 322 14.22 1.31 -9.19
CA GLN A 322 14.54 2.33 -8.22
C GLN A 322 13.36 3.29 -8.07
N VAL A 323 13.07 3.69 -6.84
CA VAL A 323 12.12 4.75 -6.52
C VAL A 323 12.90 5.95 -6.03
N THR A 324 12.69 7.10 -6.66
CA THR A 324 13.32 8.37 -6.28
C THR A 324 12.24 9.40 -5.97
N PHE A 325 12.32 10.02 -4.80
CA PHE A 325 11.44 11.11 -4.42
C PHE A 325 12.07 12.44 -4.81
N LEU A 326 11.33 13.23 -5.58
CA LEU A 326 11.72 14.61 -5.86
C LEU A 326 11.25 15.50 -4.71
N VAL A 327 12.18 16.09 -3.99
CA VAL A 327 11.91 16.93 -2.79
C VAL A 327 11.00 18.13 -3.11
N SER A 328 11.03 18.61 -4.36
CA SER A 328 10.16 19.69 -4.84
C SER A 328 8.66 19.41 -4.78
N ASN A 329 8.27 18.15 -4.70
CA ASN A 329 6.86 17.71 -4.62
C ASN A 329 6.39 17.45 -3.18
N LEU A 330 7.28 17.56 -2.20
CA LEU A 330 6.95 17.43 -0.79
C LEU A 330 6.55 18.82 -0.29
N ALA A 331 5.25 19.11 -0.28
CA ALA A 331 4.74 20.34 0.31
C ALA A 331 5.27 20.48 1.75
N PRO A 332 5.80 21.65 2.16
CA PRO A 332 6.15 21.85 3.55
C PRO A 332 4.88 21.70 4.38
N TYR A 333 4.87 20.76 5.30
CA TYR A 333 3.81 20.67 6.31
C TYR A 333 3.89 21.92 7.20
N PRO A 334 2.75 22.55 7.53
CA PRO A 334 2.69 23.65 8.46
C PRO A 334 3.17 23.26 9.87
#